data_15279826ce500003407e38d7168b9e52
#
_entry.id   15279826ce500003407e38d7168b9e52
#
_cell.length_a   1.000
_cell.length_b   1.000
_cell.length_c   1.000
_cell.angle_alpha   90.00
_cell.angle_beta   90.00
_cell.angle_gamma   90.00
#
_symmetry.space_group_name_H-M   'P 1'
#
loop_
_entity.id
_entity.type
_entity.pdbx_description
1 polymer ?
#
loop_
_entity_poly.entity_id
_entity_poly.type
_entity_poly.pdbx_seq_one_letter_code
_entity_poly.pdbx_strand_id
1 'polypeptide(L)'
;MNFQQNNLKSATSPYLKQHENNPVWWQSWNDEVLNHAKKVNKPLLISIGYSACHWCHVMEHQSFEDDEVAKVMNENFVCIKIDREERPDLDALYMNAVSYTHLTLPT
;
A
#
# COMPACT_ATOMS: atom_id res chain seq x y z
N MET A 1 -15.09 -10.31 -0.62
CA MET A 1 -14.29 -9.35 -1.40
C MET A 1 -13.10 -10.07 -2.03
N ASN A 2 -12.77 -9.74 -3.26
CA ASN A 2 -11.63 -10.35 -3.95
C ASN A 2 -10.36 -9.54 -3.69
N PHE A 3 -9.41 -10.14 -2.97
CA PHE A 3 -8.11 -9.49 -2.66
C PHE A 3 -7.03 -9.81 -3.70
N GLN A 4 -7.35 -10.59 -4.73
CA GLN A 4 -6.43 -10.89 -5.84
C GLN A 4 -6.61 -9.90 -6.98
N GLN A 5 -6.79 -8.64 -6.63
CA GLN A 5 -6.91 -7.53 -7.56
C GLN A 5 -6.65 -6.22 -6.84
N ASN A 6 -6.38 -5.18 -7.60
CA ASN A 6 -6.26 -3.82 -7.07
C ASN A 6 -7.67 -3.33 -6.71
N ASN A 7 -7.90 -3.00 -5.46
CA ASN A 7 -9.21 -2.57 -4.95
C ASN A 7 -9.27 -1.07 -4.63
N LEU A 8 -8.38 -0.27 -5.21
CA LEU A 8 -8.37 1.18 -4.98
C LEU A 8 -9.43 1.94 -5.78
N LYS A 9 -10.05 1.30 -6.73
CA LYS A 9 -11.07 1.92 -7.58
C LYS A 9 -12.24 2.48 -6.78
N SER A 10 -12.61 1.82 -5.69
CA SER A 10 -13.70 2.24 -4.82
C SER A 10 -13.26 3.19 -3.71
N ALA A 11 -11.99 3.53 -3.64
CA ALA A 11 -11.49 4.46 -2.63
C ALA A 11 -12.00 5.88 -2.88
N THR A 12 -12.18 6.65 -1.79
CA THR A 12 -12.61 8.04 -1.89
C THR A 12 -11.43 9.01 -2.02
N SER A 13 -10.24 8.59 -1.58
CA SER A 13 -9.04 9.40 -1.64
C SER A 13 -8.57 9.60 -3.07
N PRO A 14 -8.33 10.86 -3.51
CA PRO A 14 -7.75 11.11 -4.83
C PRO A 14 -6.39 10.45 -5.00
N TYR A 15 -5.56 10.42 -3.95
CA TYR A 15 -4.26 9.78 -3.98
C TYR A 15 -4.39 8.29 -4.29
N LEU A 16 -5.28 7.59 -3.58
CA LEU A 16 -5.47 6.16 -3.81
C LEU A 16 -6.00 5.89 -5.20
N LYS A 17 -6.92 6.71 -5.69
CA LYS A 17 -7.46 6.57 -7.03
C LYS A 17 -6.43 6.76 -8.13
N GLN A 18 -5.39 7.55 -7.90
CA GLN A 18 -4.29 7.71 -8.86
C GLN A 18 -3.57 6.39 -9.13
N HIS A 19 -3.68 5.43 -8.22
CA HIS A 19 -3.02 4.13 -8.31
C HIS A 19 -3.98 2.97 -8.60
N GLU A 20 -5.22 3.26 -8.99
CA GLU A 20 -6.24 2.23 -9.18
C GLU A 20 -5.96 1.27 -10.34
N ASN A 21 -5.12 1.67 -11.29
CA ASN A 21 -4.74 0.86 -12.43
C ASN A 21 -3.36 0.20 -12.30
N ASN A 22 -2.75 0.32 -11.13
CA ASN A 22 -1.44 -0.26 -10.86
C ASN A 22 -1.55 -1.80 -10.82
N PRO A 23 -0.58 -2.55 -11.37
CA PRO A 23 -0.64 -4.02 -11.37
C PRO A 23 -0.48 -4.64 -9.99
N VAL A 24 0.00 -3.90 -8.99
CA VAL A 24 0.03 -4.38 -7.61
C VAL A 24 -1.41 -4.46 -7.08
N TRP A 25 -1.70 -5.53 -6.37
CA TRP A 25 -3.04 -5.73 -5.78
C TRP A 25 -3.20 -4.89 -4.51
N TRP A 26 -3.18 -3.59 -4.68
CA TRP A 26 -3.31 -2.64 -3.57
C TRP A 26 -4.67 -2.70 -2.92
N GLN A 27 -4.67 -2.67 -1.59
CA GLN A 27 -5.88 -2.63 -0.77
C GLN A 27 -5.89 -1.37 0.06
N SER A 28 -7.07 -0.91 0.45
CA SER A 28 -7.22 0.13 1.46
C SER A 28 -7.05 -0.49 2.84
N TRP A 29 -6.68 0.31 3.83
CA TRP A 29 -6.58 -0.15 5.21
C TRP A 29 -7.98 -0.39 5.77
N ASN A 30 -8.30 -1.63 6.11
CA ASN A 30 -9.54 -1.99 6.78
C ASN A 30 -9.40 -3.36 7.45
N ASP A 31 -10.37 -3.71 8.31
CA ASP A 31 -10.31 -4.94 9.07
C ASP A 31 -10.38 -6.19 8.19
N GLU A 32 -11.14 -6.13 7.10
CA GLU A 32 -11.25 -7.27 6.18
C GLU A 32 -9.90 -7.63 5.57
N VAL A 33 -9.12 -6.63 5.17
CA VAL A 33 -7.80 -6.85 4.59
C VAL A 33 -6.84 -7.42 5.64
N LEU A 34 -6.88 -6.88 6.86
CA LEU A 34 -6.03 -7.36 7.94
C LEU A 34 -6.35 -8.81 8.30
N ASN A 35 -7.63 -9.15 8.36
CA ASN A 35 -8.06 -10.52 8.62
C ASN A 35 -7.66 -11.46 7.48
N HIS A 36 -7.76 -10.99 6.25
CA HIS A 36 -7.31 -11.76 5.08
C HIS A 36 -5.81 -12.08 5.17
N ALA A 37 -4.99 -11.10 5.55
CA ALA A 37 -3.54 -11.30 5.68
C ALA A 37 -3.22 -12.37 6.72
N LYS A 38 -3.94 -12.37 7.85
CA LYS A 38 -3.80 -13.42 8.87
C LYS A 38 -4.21 -14.78 8.33
N LYS A 39 -5.31 -14.83 7.60
CA LYS A 39 -5.86 -16.08 7.06
C LYS A 39 -4.91 -16.75 6.07
N VAL A 40 -4.29 -15.96 5.20
CA VAL A 40 -3.36 -16.48 4.19
C VAL A 40 -1.91 -16.54 4.70
N ASN A 41 -1.67 -16.06 5.91
CA ASN A 41 -0.37 -16.06 6.57
C ASN A 41 0.70 -15.32 5.74
N LYS A 42 0.34 -14.14 5.25
CA LYS A 42 1.26 -13.28 4.51
C LYS A 42 1.54 -11.99 5.29
N PRO A 43 2.79 -11.48 5.24
CA PRO A 43 3.08 -10.19 5.85
C PRO A 43 2.43 -9.06 5.08
N LEU A 44 2.26 -7.92 5.74
CA LEU A 44 1.75 -6.70 5.12
C LEU A 44 2.91 -5.91 4.51
N LEU A 45 2.68 -5.40 3.31
CA LEU A 45 3.56 -4.39 2.72
C LEU A 45 2.75 -3.09 2.66
N ILE A 46 3.18 -2.10 3.44
CA ILE A 46 2.44 -0.85 3.61
C ILE A 46 3.17 0.28 2.92
N SER A 47 2.47 0.96 2.02
CA SER A 47 2.95 2.17 1.36
C SER A 47 2.10 3.34 1.80
N ILE A 48 2.71 4.35 2.43
CA ILE A 48 2.04 5.54 2.91
C ILE A 48 2.51 6.75 2.10
N GLY A 49 1.58 7.51 1.58
CA GLY A 49 1.91 8.67 0.77
C GLY A 49 0.75 9.66 0.70
N TYR A 50 0.86 10.60 -0.22
CA TYR A 50 -0.16 11.64 -0.45
C TYR A 50 -0.02 12.18 -1.87
N SER A 51 -1.05 12.91 -2.35
CA SER A 51 -1.13 13.34 -3.75
C SER A 51 0.06 14.17 -4.21
N ALA A 52 0.63 15.00 -3.35
CA ALA A 52 1.77 15.86 -3.68
C ALA A 52 3.13 15.21 -3.41
N CYS A 53 3.16 13.93 -3.05
CA CYS A 53 4.38 13.22 -2.72
C CYS A 53 5.16 12.88 -4.00
N HIS A 54 6.24 13.62 -4.25
CA HIS A 54 7.07 13.39 -5.45
C HIS A 54 7.66 11.97 -5.47
N TRP A 55 8.23 11.53 -4.35
CA TRP A 55 8.86 10.21 -4.28
C TRP A 55 7.87 9.07 -4.42
N CYS A 56 6.63 9.25 -3.97
CA CYS A 56 5.59 8.24 -4.16
C CYS A 56 5.32 8.00 -5.64
N HIS A 57 5.28 9.08 -6.43
CA HIS A 57 5.07 8.98 -7.87
C HIS A 57 6.27 8.37 -8.59
N VAL A 58 7.50 8.73 -8.17
CA VAL A 58 8.72 8.16 -8.73
C VAL A 58 8.77 6.65 -8.47
N MET A 59 8.49 6.22 -7.25
CA MET A 59 8.47 4.79 -6.89
C MET A 59 7.45 4.02 -7.71
N GLU A 60 6.28 4.61 -7.93
CA GLU A 60 5.28 3.95 -8.76
C GLU A 60 5.78 3.73 -10.18
N HIS A 61 6.33 4.76 -10.82
CA HIS A 61 6.82 4.65 -12.19
C HIS A 61 7.97 3.66 -12.32
N GLN A 62 8.88 3.66 -11.35
CA GLN A 62 10.10 2.86 -11.46
C GLN A 62 9.93 1.41 -11.00
N SER A 63 9.01 1.16 -10.07
CA SER A 63 8.91 -0.14 -9.43
C SER A 63 7.52 -0.74 -9.48
N PHE A 64 6.50 0.01 -9.08
CA PHE A 64 5.16 -0.55 -8.89
C PHE A 64 4.39 -0.75 -10.19
N GLU A 65 4.80 -0.12 -11.27
CA GLU A 65 4.21 -0.35 -12.59
C GLU A 65 4.85 -1.52 -13.34
N ASP A 66 5.97 -2.05 -12.84
CA ASP A 66 6.63 -3.21 -13.42
C ASP A 66 5.85 -4.48 -13.06
N ASP A 67 5.40 -5.22 -14.08
CA ASP A 67 4.59 -6.42 -13.88
C ASP A 67 5.32 -7.52 -13.11
N GLU A 68 6.63 -7.66 -13.30
CA GLU A 68 7.41 -8.66 -12.58
C GLU A 68 7.55 -8.32 -11.10
N VAL A 69 7.79 -7.05 -10.78
CA VAL A 69 7.85 -6.58 -9.41
C VAL A 69 6.49 -6.76 -8.75
N ALA A 70 5.43 -6.35 -9.46
CA ALA A 70 4.06 -6.50 -8.96
C ALA A 70 3.72 -7.96 -8.67
N LYS A 71 4.13 -8.88 -9.53
CA LYS A 71 3.89 -10.30 -9.32
C LYS A 71 4.54 -10.80 -8.03
N VAL A 72 5.79 -10.44 -7.79
CA VAL A 72 6.50 -10.81 -6.56
C VAL A 72 5.79 -10.24 -5.34
N MET A 73 5.40 -8.96 -5.40
CA MET A 73 4.69 -8.32 -4.30
C MET A 73 3.35 -9.00 -4.02
N ASN A 74 2.58 -9.28 -5.07
CA ASN A 74 1.26 -9.89 -4.95
C ASN A 74 1.32 -11.30 -4.37
N GLU A 75 2.33 -12.07 -4.74
CA GLU A 75 2.49 -13.46 -4.28
C GLU A 75 2.95 -13.55 -2.83
N ASN A 76 3.78 -12.60 -2.38
CA ASN A 76 4.47 -12.71 -1.10
C ASN A 76 3.89 -11.81 0.00
N PHE A 77 3.10 -10.80 -0.37
CA PHE A 77 2.60 -9.81 0.59
C PHE A 77 1.12 -9.53 0.35
N VAL A 78 0.46 -9.06 1.41
CA VAL A 78 -0.80 -8.35 1.27
C VAL A 78 -0.43 -6.87 1.24
N CYS A 79 -0.68 -6.21 0.11
CA CYS A 79 -0.21 -4.84 -0.13
C CYS A 79 -1.29 -3.83 0.20
N ILE A 80 -0.97 -2.88 1.09
CA ILE A 80 -1.90 -1.85 1.54
C ILE A 80 -1.32 -0.49 1.20
N LYS A 81 -2.14 0.36 0.58
CA LYS A 81 -1.77 1.73 0.27
C LYS A 81 -2.60 2.67 1.12
N ILE A 82 -1.94 3.61 1.77
CA ILE A 82 -2.56 4.51 2.74
C ILE A 82 -2.30 5.96 2.34
N ASP A 83 -3.37 6.76 2.32
CA ASP A 83 -3.26 8.21 2.18
C ASP A 83 -3.05 8.81 3.57
N ARG A 84 -1.87 9.40 3.80
CA ARG A 84 -1.53 9.99 5.10
C ARG A 84 -2.45 11.13 5.49
N GLU A 85 -3.07 11.79 4.52
CA GLU A 85 -4.00 12.88 4.80
C GLU A 85 -5.34 12.37 5.32
N GLU A 86 -5.76 11.17 4.89
CA GLU A 86 -6.96 10.50 5.40
C GLU A 86 -6.72 9.80 6.73
N ARG A 87 -5.53 9.27 6.93
CA ARG A 87 -5.18 8.47 8.09
C ARG A 87 -3.88 8.95 8.73
N PRO A 88 -3.88 10.19 9.29
CA PRO A 88 -2.69 10.71 9.96
C PRO A 88 -2.27 9.90 11.19
N ASP A 89 -3.22 9.20 11.82
CA ASP A 89 -2.94 8.29 12.92
C ASP A 89 -2.02 7.14 12.51
N LEU A 90 -2.26 6.55 11.35
CA LEU A 90 -1.44 5.47 10.82
C LEU A 90 -0.08 5.98 10.37
N ASP A 91 -0.02 7.16 9.79
CA ASP A 91 1.23 7.79 9.39
C ASP A 91 2.13 8.05 10.62
N ALA A 92 1.56 8.57 11.68
CA ALA A 92 2.30 8.81 12.93
C ALA A 92 2.83 7.50 13.52
N LEU A 93 2.03 6.45 13.51
CA LEU A 93 2.41 5.14 14.01
C LEU A 93 3.56 4.55 13.18
N TYR A 94 3.47 4.68 11.86
CA TYR A 94 4.51 4.24 10.94
C TYR A 94 5.83 4.96 11.19
N MET A 95 5.79 6.28 11.35
CA MET A 95 6.99 7.08 11.61
C MET A 95 7.65 6.69 12.93
N ASN A 96 6.86 6.39 13.96
CA ASN A 96 7.40 5.87 15.21
C ASN A 96 8.10 4.53 15.04
N ALA A 97 7.48 3.62 14.29
CA ALA A 97 8.07 2.31 14.03
C ALA A 97 9.39 2.43 13.28
N VAL A 98 9.47 3.31 12.28
CA VAL A 98 10.70 3.56 11.53
C VAL A 98 11.80 4.10 12.45
N SER A 99 11.43 5.00 13.37
CA SER A 99 12.39 5.60 14.30
C SER A 99 13.02 4.56 15.24
N TYR A 100 12.24 3.57 15.67
CA TYR A 100 12.70 2.57 16.62
C TYR A 100 13.36 1.35 15.99
N THR A 101 12.85 0.92 14.86
CA THR A 101 13.26 -0.36 14.27
C THR A 101 14.19 -0.21 13.08
N HIS A 102 14.39 0.99 12.60
CA HIS A 102 15.15 1.30 11.38
C HIS A 102 14.59 0.56 10.15
N LEU A 103 13.35 0.15 10.20
CA LEU A 103 12.69 -0.41 9.03
C LEU A 103 12.40 0.71 8.05
N THR A 104 13.06 0.66 6.92
CA THR A 104 12.78 1.60 5.85
C THR A 104 11.88 0.92 4.87
N LEU A 105 10.66 1.42 4.75
CA LEU A 105 9.75 0.95 3.73
C LEU A 105 9.66 2.02 2.67
N PRO A 106 9.68 1.63 1.41
CA PRO A 106 9.42 2.58 0.34
C PRO A 106 8.00 3.12 0.51
N THR A 107 7.92 4.40 0.46
CA THR A 107 6.63 5.07 0.57
C THR A 107 5.97 5.24 -0.78
#